data_85eb4db4b56b9d171218909265d1b089
#
_entry.id   85eb4db4b56b9d171218909265d1b089
#
_cell.length_a   1.000
_cell.length_b   1.000
_cell.length_c   1.000
_cell.angle_alpha   90.00
_cell.angle_beta   90.00
_cell.angle_gamma   90.00
#
_symmetry.space_group_name_H-M   'P 1'
#
loop_
_entity.id
_entity.type
_entity.pdbx_description
1 polymer ?
#
loop_
_entity_poly.entity_id
_entity_poly.type
_entity_poly.pdbx_seq_one_letter_code
_entity_poly.pdbx_strand_id
1 'polypeptide(L)'
;RFEDETQVSNRKKVIILGGGPNRIGQGIEFDYCCVHSSFSLKELGIESIMVNCNPETVSTDYDISDRLYFEPLDSESVLAICQAENINNRLLGVIVQLGGQTPLKLSEKLVESGIKILGTSFKSIDLCEDRDRFAKLMKDLKILQPKSDIVFNFSEAKKAIKSIEFPIVIRPSYVLGGRAMRIINNFEELNNYFNSNFIINNKSILIDEFLVGAKEIDVDAISDGKDIFISGILEHIEEAGVHSGDSACSLPPQTLSAKIIDEIKRITKLISRTLNIVGFINIQYAIKDDKVYVIEVNPRASRTVPFVSKANGIPLAKIASRILTGVKLSKYNLKYKTNKRYAVKEAVFPFNKFPDSDLILGPEMKSTGEVMGFDEDFGMAIAKSQIAASN
;
A
#
# COMPACT_ATOMS: atom_id res chain seq x y z
N ARG A 1 1.68 29.63 23.88
CA ARG A 1 2.54 28.95 24.84
C ARG A 1 3.86 29.69 24.94
N PHE A 2 4.38 29.84 26.15
CA PHE A 2 5.65 30.55 26.41
C PHE A 2 6.83 29.57 26.55
N GLU A 3 6.58 28.28 26.63
CA GLU A 3 7.59 27.25 26.79
C GLU A 3 7.35 26.11 25.78
N ASP A 4 8.42 25.59 25.23
CA ASP A 4 8.43 24.40 24.39
C ASP A 4 8.43 23.15 25.29
N GLU A 5 7.45 22.27 25.13
CA GLU A 5 7.34 21.02 25.89
C GLU A 5 8.32 19.95 25.39
N THR A 6 9.02 20.22 24.29
CA THR A 6 9.89 19.28 23.62
C THR A 6 11.19 19.05 24.39
N GLN A 7 11.41 17.83 24.85
CA GLN A 7 12.66 17.42 25.50
C GLN A 7 13.56 16.67 24.53
N VAL A 8 14.26 17.40 23.67
CA VAL A 8 15.10 16.80 22.63
C VAL A 8 16.40 16.24 23.21
N SER A 9 16.69 14.99 22.88
CA SER A 9 17.92 14.29 23.29
C SER A 9 19.06 14.52 22.29
N ASN A 10 20.31 14.23 22.69
CA ASN A 10 21.47 14.21 21.80
C ASN A 10 21.80 12.81 21.26
N ARG A 11 20.83 11.89 21.27
CA ARG A 11 20.98 10.52 20.73
C ARG A 11 20.69 10.51 19.23
N LYS A 12 21.26 9.50 18.52
CA LYS A 12 20.85 9.22 17.13
C LYS A 12 19.39 8.84 17.10
N LYS A 13 18.62 9.41 16.18
CA LYS A 13 17.18 9.25 16.12
C LYS A 13 16.65 9.15 14.71
N VAL A 14 15.45 8.62 14.59
CA VAL A 14 14.69 8.48 13.35
C VAL A 14 13.27 8.93 13.61
N ILE A 15 12.71 9.75 12.73
CA ILE A 15 11.30 10.11 12.75
C ILE A 15 10.52 9.09 11.93
N ILE A 16 9.41 8.58 12.47
CA ILE A 16 8.44 7.70 11.81
C ILE A 16 7.15 8.50 11.62
N LEU A 17 6.71 8.67 10.38
CA LEU A 17 5.42 9.29 10.09
C LEU A 17 4.33 8.22 10.06
N GLY A 18 3.31 8.40 10.89
CA GLY A 18 2.14 7.53 10.96
C GLY A 18 1.15 7.72 9.81
N GLY A 19 -0.03 7.12 9.93
CA GLY A 19 -1.07 7.16 8.90
C GLY A 19 -1.93 8.42 8.89
N GLY A 20 -1.91 9.18 9.98
CA GLY A 20 -2.83 10.29 10.20
C GLY A 20 -4.24 9.83 10.56
N PRO A 21 -5.27 10.66 10.37
CA PRO A 21 -6.65 10.32 10.70
C PRO A 21 -7.13 9.11 9.90
N ASN A 22 -7.87 8.21 10.55
CA ASN A 22 -8.53 7.12 9.86
C ASN A 22 -9.60 7.66 8.90
N ARG A 23 -9.58 7.16 7.68
CA ARG A 23 -10.56 7.47 6.64
C ARG A 23 -11.04 6.16 6.04
N ILE A 24 -12.29 6.11 5.58
CA ILE A 24 -12.74 5.01 4.74
C ILE A 24 -11.78 4.91 3.55
N GLY A 25 -11.27 3.71 3.30
CA GLY A 25 -10.23 3.47 2.28
C GLY A 25 -8.79 3.58 2.77
N GLN A 26 -8.57 3.89 4.07
CA GLN A 26 -7.25 3.77 4.73
C GLN A 26 -7.35 2.73 5.83
N GLY A 27 -6.47 1.71 5.78
CA GLY A 27 -6.45 0.65 6.78
C GLY A 27 -5.64 1.01 8.01
N ILE A 28 -6.14 0.59 9.17
CA ILE A 28 -5.42 0.66 10.43
C ILE A 28 -4.16 -0.24 10.43
N GLU A 29 -4.06 -1.16 9.50
CA GLU A 29 -2.97 -2.13 9.36
C GLU A 29 -1.59 -1.46 9.17
N PHE A 30 -1.56 -0.23 8.65
CA PHE A 30 -0.32 0.54 8.54
C PHE A 30 0.29 0.89 9.89
N ASP A 31 -0.54 1.05 10.92
CA ASP A 31 -0.07 1.36 12.27
C ASP A 31 0.79 0.22 12.86
N TYR A 32 0.46 -1.04 12.55
CA TYR A 32 1.31 -2.19 12.89
C TYR A 32 2.76 -1.99 12.42
N CYS A 33 2.96 -1.49 11.19
CA CYS A 33 4.30 -1.26 10.66
C CYS A 33 5.03 -0.15 11.41
N CYS A 34 4.33 0.92 11.79
CA CYS A 34 4.87 2.03 12.56
C CYS A 34 5.32 1.59 13.95
N VAL A 35 4.47 0.85 14.67
CA VAL A 35 4.76 0.31 16.01
C VAL A 35 5.96 -0.62 15.98
N HIS A 36 5.98 -1.60 15.07
CA HIS A 36 7.09 -2.54 14.95
C HIS A 36 8.39 -1.88 14.47
N SER A 37 8.29 -0.78 13.73
CA SER A 37 9.45 0.06 13.38
C SER A 37 10.06 0.69 14.62
N SER A 38 9.23 1.28 15.49
CA SER A 38 9.69 1.88 16.75
C SER A 38 10.44 0.86 17.61
N PHE A 39 9.86 -0.32 17.82
CA PHE A 39 10.52 -1.40 18.57
C PHE A 39 11.85 -1.83 17.94
N SER A 40 11.88 -1.91 16.60
CA SER A 40 13.09 -2.30 15.88
C SER A 40 14.23 -1.28 15.99
N LEU A 41 13.89 0.02 15.97
CA LEU A 41 14.85 1.11 16.18
C LEU A 41 15.42 1.08 17.61
N LYS A 42 14.57 0.87 18.60
CA LYS A 42 14.97 0.71 20.00
C LYS A 42 15.95 -0.45 20.19
N GLU A 43 15.70 -1.60 19.53
CA GLU A 43 16.62 -2.76 19.52
C GLU A 43 17.99 -2.44 18.86
N LEU A 44 18.07 -1.43 17.99
CA LEU A 44 19.29 -0.93 17.37
C LEU A 44 19.97 0.21 18.17
N GLY A 45 19.41 0.61 19.31
CA GLY A 45 19.88 1.75 20.09
C GLY A 45 19.63 3.11 19.43
N ILE A 46 18.71 3.17 18.48
CA ILE A 46 18.29 4.38 17.78
C ILE A 46 16.97 4.85 18.41
N GLU A 47 16.90 6.13 18.78
CA GLU A 47 15.70 6.73 19.33
C GLU A 47 14.62 6.88 18.25
N SER A 48 13.43 6.43 18.55
CA SER A 48 12.27 6.53 17.67
C SER A 48 11.40 7.72 18.04
N ILE A 49 11.14 8.57 17.06
CA ILE A 49 10.24 9.71 17.18
C ILE A 49 9.00 9.43 16.34
N MET A 50 7.85 9.26 16.97
CA MET A 50 6.59 9.06 16.27
C MET A 50 5.90 10.39 16.02
N VAL A 51 5.40 10.59 14.80
CA VAL A 51 4.53 11.71 14.44
C VAL A 51 3.23 11.13 13.92
N ASN A 52 2.15 11.29 14.65
CA ASN A 52 0.82 10.85 14.25
C ASN A 52 -0.25 11.64 15.02
N CYS A 53 -1.46 11.76 14.45
CA CYS A 53 -2.55 12.53 15.03
C CYS A 53 -3.84 11.71 15.21
N ASN A 54 -3.74 10.41 15.24
CA ASN A 54 -4.89 9.53 15.44
C ASN A 54 -4.84 8.89 16.83
N PRO A 55 -5.71 9.29 17.79
CA PRO A 55 -5.69 8.77 19.14
C PRO A 55 -6.11 7.30 19.25
N GLU A 56 -6.74 6.76 18.22
CA GLU A 56 -7.22 5.38 18.18
C GLU A 56 -6.15 4.40 17.65
N THR A 57 -4.91 4.86 17.46
CA THR A 57 -3.82 4.02 16.97
C THR A 57 -2.82 3.68 18.07
N VAL A 58 -2.30 2.45 18.07
CA VAL A 58 -1.29 1.99 19.05
C VAL A 58 0.01 2.77 18.93
N SER A 59 0.36 3.29 17.74
CA SER A 59 1.57 4.10 17.55
C SER A 59 1.57 5.40 18.36
N THR A 60 0.39 5.86 18.79
CA THR A 60 0.25 7.05 19.65
C THR A 60 0.21 6.74 21.14
N ASP A 61 0.34 5.48 21.54
CA ASP A 61 0.49 5.12 22.95
C ASP A 61 1.86 5.60 23.48
N TYR A 62 1.87 6.07 24.73
CA TYR A 62 3.01 6.75 25.34
C TYR A 62 4.29 5.88 25.47
N ASP A 63 4.16 4.57 25.45
CA ASP A 63 5.24 3.60 25.68
C ASP A 63 5.79 2.97 24.39
N ILE A 64 5.22 3.34 23.23
CA ILE A 64 5.60 2.76 21.92
C ILE A 64 6.87 3.40 21.35
N SER A 65 6.98 4.72 21.41
CA SER A 65 8.14 5.46 20.91
C SER A 65 8.88 6.16 22.04
N ASP A 66 10.16 6.53 21.80
CA ASP A 66 10.91 7.33 22.77
C ASP A 66 10.30 8.74 22.91
N ARG A 67 9.66 9.24 21.84
CA ARG A 67 8.95 10.52 21.85
C ARG A 67 7.80 10.50 20.83
N LEU A 68 6.66 11.04 21.26
CA LEU A 68 5.48 11.20 20.42
C LEU A 68 5.22 12.70 20.19
N TYR A 69 5.09 13.06 18.92
CA TYR A 69 4.46 14.33 18.51
C TYR A 69 3.05 14.02 18.03
N PHE A 70 2.08 14.43 18.80
CA PHE A 70 0.67 14.29 18.45
C PHE A 70 0.23 15.48 17.58
N GLU A 71 0.73 15.50 16.34
CA GLU A 71 0.59 16.63 15.41
C GLU A 71 0.09 16.16 14.04
N PRO A 72 -0.55 17.05 13.28
CA PRO A 72 -0.99 16.75 11.91
C PRO A 72 0.18 16.33 11.01
N LEU A 73 -0.11 15.47 10.05
CA LEU A 73 0.85 15.06 9.02
C LEU A 73 0.77 16.03 7.82
N ASP A 74 1.06 17.29 8.07
CA ASP A 74 1.27 18.33 7.06
C ASP A 74 2.75 18.74 6.98
N SER A 75 3.11 19.48 5.93
CA SER A 75 4.50 19.87 5.71
C SER A 75 5.05 20.83 6.74
N GLU A 76 4.22 21.74 7.26
CA GLU A 76 4.63 22.74 8.25
C GLU A 76 4.99 22.08 9.58
N SER A 77 4.06 21.28 10.12
CA SER A 77 4.25 20.58 11.39
C SER A 77 5.42 19.61 11.33
N VAL A 78 5.50 18.80 10.27
CA VAL A 78 6.57 17.79 10.15
C VAL A 78 7.95 18.44 9.97
N LEU A 79 8.07 19.52 9.20
CA LEU A 79 9.34 20.25 9.05
C LEU A 79 9.78 20.91 10.35
N ALA A 80 8.85 21.51 11.10
CA ALA A 80 9.14 22.08 12.42
C ALA A 80 9.67 21.02 13.38
N ILE A 81 9.05 19.84 13.43
CA ILE A 81 9.52 18.69 14.22
C ILE A 81 10.90 18.24 13.78
N CYS A 82 11.14 18.12 12.46
CA CYS A 82 12.46 17.75 11.95
C CYS A 82 13.54 18.74 12.35
N GLN A 83 13.25 20.03 12.33
CA GLN A 83 14.17 21.09 12.76
C GLN A 83 14.47 21.01 14.27
N ALA A 84 13.43 20.87 15.09
CA ALA A 84 13.55 20.74 16.55
C ALA A 84 14.38 19.49 16.92
N GLU A 85 14.16 18.36 16.25
CA GLU A 85 14.82 17.10 16.55
C GLU A 85 16.25 16.97 15.97
N ASN A 86 16.63 17.81 15.00
CA ASN A 86 17.93 17.72 14.34
C ASN A 86 19.07 18.44 15.09
N ILE A 87 19.05 18.45 16.40
CA ILE A 87 20.13 18.99 17.19
C ILE A 87 21.43 18.23 16.93
N ASN A 88 22.52 18.95 16.67
CA ASN A 88 23.85 18.40 16.40
C ASN A 88 23.88 17.35 15.28
N ASN A 89 22.99 17.45 14.29
CA ASN A 89 22.86 16.50 13.17
C ASN A 89 22.62 15.05 13.64
N ARG A 90 21.84 14.88 14.71
CA ARG A 90 21.51 13.56 15.26
C ARG A 90 20.30 12.90 14.60
N LEU A 91 19.52 13.64 13.82
CA LEU A 91 18.43 13.08 13.02
C LEU A 91 19.02 12.32 11.82
N LEU A 92 18.89 11.00 11.81
CA LEU A 92 19.34 10.14 10.71
C LEU A 92 18.46 10.30 9.46
N GLY A 93 17.19 10.62 9.64
CA GLY A 93 16.21 10.86 8.60
C GLY A 93 14.80 10.52 9.03
N VAL A 94 13.89 10.56 8.04
CA VAL A 94 12.45 10.36 8.21
C VAL A 94 11.99 9.12 7.44
N ILE A 95 11.21 8.26 8.07
CA ILE A 95 10.55 7.10 7.44
C ILE A 95 9.15 7.52 7.01
N VAL A 96 8.88 7.48 5.70
CA VAL A 96 7.61 7.85 5.08
C VAL A 96 6.81 6.66 4.54
N GLN A 97 7.40 5.45 4.54
CA GLN A 97 6.86 4.28 3.84
C GLN A 97 5.93 3.40 4.69
N LEU A 98 5.73 3.70 5.97
CA LEU A 98 5.03 2.81 6.90
C LEU A 98 3.58 3.24 7.16
N GLY A 99 3.28 4.54 7.10
CA GLY A 99 1.97 5.11 7.41
C GLY A 99 0.99 5.17 6.22
N GLY A 100 1.21 4.41 5.17
CA GLY A 100 0.36 4.42 3.98
C GLY A 100 0.63 5.61 3.05
N GLN A 101 -0.41 6.11 2.39
CA GLN A 101 -0.28 7.14 1.36
C GLN A 101 -0.05 8.56 1.92
N THR A 102 -0.55 8.85 3.12
CA THR A 102 -0.47 10.19 3.71
C THR A 102 0.97 10.68 3.89
N PRO A 103 1.87 9.94 4.56
CA PRO A 103 3.24 10.37 4.74
C PRO A 103 4.07 10.36 3.43
N LEU A 104 3.72 9.53 2.45
CA LEU A 104 4.43 9.54 1.15
C LEU A 104 4.30 10.89 0.44
N LYS A 105 3.16 11.55 0.53
CA LYS A 105 2.92 12.87 -0.10
C LYS A 105 3.80 13.97 0.48
N LEU A 106 4.39 13.78 1.66
CA LEU A 106 5.31 14.74 2.27
C LEU A 106 6.75 14.59 1.76
N SER A 107 7.03 13.54 1.00
CA SER A 107 8.40 13.18 0.55
C SER A 107 9.07 14.31 -0.23
N GLU A 108 8.35 14.97 -1.12
CA GLU A 108 8.85 16.09 -1.92
C GLU A 108 9.31 17.24 -1.02
N LYS A 109 8.43 17.72 -0.14
CA LYS A 109 8.71 18.84 0.75
C LYS A 109 9.85 18.56 1.72
N LEU A 110 9.94 17.33 2.22
CA LEU A 110 11.05 16.91 3.07
C LEU A 110 12.39 17.00 2.33
N VAL A 111 12.47 16.46 1.10
CA VAL A 111 13.68 16.48 0.29
C VAL A 111 14.06 17.90 -0.13
N GLU A 112 13.11 18.73 -0.56
CA GLU A 112 13.32 20.16 -0.89
C GLU A 112 13.88 20.95 0.30
N SER A 113 13.47 20.58 1.52
CA SER A 113 13.95 21.20 2.77
C SER A 113 15.27 20.58 3.30
N GLY A 114 15.92 19.72 2.52
CA GLY A 114 17.18 19.08 2.91
C GLY A 114 17.05 17.96 3.94
N ILE A 115 15.84 17.49 4.24
CA ILE A 115 15.59 16.39 5.18
C ILE A 115 15.75 15.06 4.44
N LYS A 116 16.59 14.19 5.01
CA LYS A 116 16.84 12.87 4.44
C LYS A 116 15.64 11.95 4.65
N ILE A 117 15.13 11.36 3.57
CA ILE A 117 14.18 10.24 3.61
C ILE A 117 14.98 8.95 3.74
N LEU A 118 14.58 8.07 4.68
CA LEU A 118 15.14 6.74 4.85
C LEU A 118 14.33 5.75 4.00
N GLY A 119 15.01 5.06 3.12
CA GLY A 119 14.38 4.07 2.24
C GLY A 119 14.42 4.44 0.77
N THR A 120 13.35 4.10 0.05
CA THR A 120 13.20 4.41 -1.38
C THR A 120 13.26 5.92 -1.61
N SER A 121 14.02 6.34 -2.62
CA SER A 121 14.19 7.76 -2.93
C SER A 121 12.88 8.43 -3.35
N PHE A 122 12.73 9.73 -3.08
CA PHE A 122 11.59 10.51 -3.57
C PHE A 122 11.41 10.35 -5.09
N LYS A 123 12.51 10.39 -5.86
CA LYS A 123 12.46 10.21 -7.32
C LYS A 123 11.80 8.89 -7.75
N SER A 124 12.03 7.81 -7.01
CA SER A 124 11.43 6.51 -7.30
C SER A 124 9.98 6.44 -6.82
N ILE A 125 9.66 7.09 -5.69
CA ILE A 125 8.29 7.22 -5.19
C ILE A 125 7.44 8.01 -6.20
N ASP A 126 7.91 9.18 -6.60
CA ASP A 126 7.26 10.06 -7.58
C ASP A 126 7.05 9.37 -8.93
N LEU A 127 8.04 8.59 -9.40
CA LEU A 127 7.90 7.80 -10.62
C LEU A 127 6.79 6.75 -10.55
N CYS A 128 6.55 6.15 -9.37
CA CYS A 128 5.46 5.20 -9.18
C CYS A 128 4.08 5.87 -9.13
N GLU A 129 4.02 7.12 -8.65
CA GLU A 129 2.77 7.88 -8.54
C GLU A 129 2.40 8.56 -9.88
N ASP A 130 3.38 8.86 -10.71
CA ASP A 130 3.18 9.46 -12.05
C ASP A 130 2.87 8.36 -13.08
N ARG A 131 1.63 8.32 -13.52
CA ARG A 131 1.12 7.26 -14.39
C ARG A 131 1.75 7.22 -15.77
N ASP A 132 1.99 8.36 -16.38
CA ASP A 132 2.56 8.43 -17.74
C ASP A 132 4.00 7.93 -17.70
N ARG A 133 4.78 8.40 -16.73
CA ARG A 133 6.17 7.98 -16.53
C ARG A 133 6.25 6.51 -16.14
N PHE A 134 5.33 6.04 -15.29
CA PHE A 134 5.26 4.65 -14.90
C PHE A 134 4.85 3.75 -16.08
N ALA A 135 3.84 4.12 -16.85
CA ALA A 135 3.43 3.38 -18.05
C ALA A 135 4.56 3.28 -19.09
N LYS A 136 5.29 4.39 -19.29
CA LYS A 136 6.50 4.38 -20.13
C LYS A 136 7.55 3.40 -19.61
N LEU A 137 7.83 3.42 -18.30
CA LEU A 137 8.75 2.48 -17.66
C LEU A 137 8.34 1.02 -17.89
N MET A 138 7.06 0.68 -17.66
CA MET A 138 6.56 -0.67 -17.89
C MET A 138 6.71 -1.12 -19.33
N LYS A 139 6.42 -0.22 -20.27
CA LYS A 139 6.63 -0.47 -21.71
C LYS A 139 8.10 -0.72 -22.04
N ASP A 140 9.02 0.07 -21.51
CA ASP A 140 10.46 -0.07 -21.72
C ASP A 140 10.98 -1.40 -21.14
N LEU A 141 10.40 -1.84 -20.03
CA LEU A 141 10.69 -3.15 -19.39
C LEU A 141 9.95 -4.33 -20.05
N LYS A 142 9.11 -4.07 -21.05
CA LYS A 142 8.25 -5.07 -21.72
C LYS A 142 7.33 -5.80 -20.74
N ILE A 143 6.81 -5.07 -19.75
CA ILE A 143 5.83 -5.56 -18.76
C ILE A 143 4.45 -5.11 -19.22
N LEU A 144 3.48 -6.03 -19.16
CA LEU A 144 2.10 -5.74 -19.57
C LEU A 144 1.38 -4.91 -18.49
N GLN A 145 0.60 -3.94 -18.95
CA GLN A 145 -0.40 -3.20 -18.17
C GLN A 145 -1.73 -3.23 -18.92
N PRO A 146 -2.89 -3.08 -18.24
CA PRO A 146 -4.14 -2.76 -18.91
C PRO A 146 -3.98 -1.51 -19.77
N LYS A 147 -4.69 -1.41 -20.87
CA LYS A 147 -4.73 -0.16 -21.64
C LYS A 147 -5.35 0.94 -20.78
N SER A 148 -4.78 2.13 -20.83
CA SER A 148 -5.25 3.27 -20.05
C SER A 148 -5.16 4.57 -20.84
N ASP A 149 -6.01 5.54 -20.49
CA ASP A 149 -5.96 6.89 -21.03
C ASP A 149 -6.43 7.89 -19.95
N ILE A 150 -5.91 9.12 -20.04
CA ILE A 150 -6.30 10.22 -19.16
C ILE A 150 -7.17 11.17 -19.97
N VAL A 151 -8.36 11.46 -19.45
CA VAL A 151 -9.34 12.32 -20.12
C VAL A 151 -9.82 13.42 -19.19
N PHE A 152 -10.14 14.58 -19.76
CA PHE A 152 -10.62 15.74 -19.01
C PHE A 152 -12.10 16.03 -19.28
N ASN A 153 -12.68 15.41 -20.30
CA ASN A 153 -14.07 15.62 -20.70
C ASN A 153 -14.62 14.42 -21.48
N PHE A 154 -15.95 14.45 -21.67
CA PHE A 154 -16.66 13.38 -22.37
C PHE A 154 -16.23 13.19 -23.84
N SER A 155 -15.81 14.28 -24.52
CA SER A 155 -15.34 14.16 -25.91
C SER A 155 -14.01 13.39 -26.01
N GLU A 156 -13.14 13.58 -25.05
CA GLU A 156 -11.89 12.82 -24.94
C GLU A 156 -12.16 11.36 -24.54
N ALA A 157 -13.08 11.14 -23.59
CA ALA A 157 -13.52 9.80 -23.21
C ALA A 157 -14.06 9.01 -24.40
N LYS A 158 -14.86 9.64 -25.28
CA LYS A 158 -15.32 9.03 -26.53
C LYS A 158 -14.19 8.63 -27.50
N LYS A 159 -13.05 9.31 -27.45
CA LYS A 159 -11.89 8.92 -28.24
C LYS A 159 -11.16 7.76 -27.60
N ALA A 160 -10.97 7.81 -26.29
CA ALA A 160 -10.29 6.76 -25.52
C ALA A 160 -10.94 5.39 -25.68
N ILE A 161 -12.30 5.32 -25.62
CA ILE A 161 -13.02 4.05 -25.75
C ILE A 161 -12.95 3.40 -27.15
N LYS A 162 -12.41 4.10 -28.16
CA LYS A 162 -12.14 3.46 -29.46
C LYS A 162 -10.96 2.51 -29.42
N SER A 163 -10.04 2.72 -28.48
CA SER A 163 -8.84 1.89 -28.25
C SER A 163 -8.97 1.01 -27.00
N ILE A 164 -9.77 1.47 -26.03
CA ILE A 164 -10.05 0.77 -24.78
C ILE A 164 -11.51 0.31 -24.87
N GLU A 165 -11.73 -0.97 -25.14
CA GLU A 165 -13.06 -1.52 -25.32
C GLU A 165 -13.79 -1.67 -23.96
N PHE A 166 -15.13 -1.64 -23.97
CA PHE A 166 -15.93 -1.95 -22.78
C PHE A 166 -15.80 -3.43 -22.36
N PRO A 167 -15.89 -3.71 -21.05
CA PRO A 167 -16.07 -2.79 -19.94
C PRO A 167 -14.77 -2.05 -19.58
N ILE A 168 -14.94 -0.84 -19.02
CA ILE A 168 -13.84 0.01 -18.56
C ILE A 168 -13.97 0.34 -17.07
N VAL A 169 -12.88 0.66 -16.41
CA VAL A 169 -12.87 1.26 -15.08
C VAL A 169 -12.62 2.75 -15.20
N ILE A 170 -13.50 3.55 -14.60
CA ILE A 170 -13.30 5.00 -14.51
C ILE A 170 -12.94 5.35 -13.08
N ARG A 171 -11.90 6.17 -12.92
CA ARG A 171 -11.50 6.72 -11.63
C ARG A 171 -11.06 8.18 -11.72
N PRO A 172 -11.55 9.06 -10.83
CA PRO A 172 -11.01 10.41 -10.69
C PRO A 172 -9.56 10.38 -10.20
N SER A 173 -8.72 11.30 -10.66
CA SER A 173 -7.27 11.27 -10.42
C SER A 173 -6.85 11.57 -8.97
N TYR A 174 -7.72 11.99 -8.07
CA TYR A 174 -7.34 12.42 -6.72
C TYR A 174 -8.26 11.85 -5.64
N VAL A 175 -8.64 10.59 -5.75
CA VAL A 175 -9.51 9.92 -4.76
C VAL A 175 -8.74 8.85 -3.98
N LEU A 176 -9.14 8.66 -2.71
CA LEU A 176 -8.62 7.62 -1.83
C LEU A 176 -9.65 6.50 -1.71
N GLY A 177 -9.17 5.24 -1.59
CA GLY A 177 -10.00 4.07 -1.33
C GLY A 177 -11.04 3.77 -2.40
N GLY A 178 -10.73 4.08 -3.65
CA GLY A 178 -11.62 3.80 -4.77
C GLY A 178 -12.87 4.68 -4.85
N ARG A 179 -12.98 5.73 -4.05
CA ARG A 179 -14.15 6.62 -4.04
C ARG A 179 -14.47 7.14 -5.43
N ALA A 180 -15.74 7.01 -5.83
CA ALA A 180 -16.25 7.36 -7.16
C ALA A 180 -15.61 6.59 -8.33
N MET A 181 -14.90 5.50 -8.07
CA MET A 181 -14.55 4.54 -9.11
C MET A 181 -15.79 3.76 -9.53
N ARG A 182 -15.92 3.51 -10.83
CA ARG A 182 -17.02 2.71 -11.39
C ARG A 182 -16.54 1.85 -12.54
N ILE A 183 -17.10 0.65 -12.63
CA ILE A 183 -17.04 -0.17 -13.83
C ILE A 183 -18.18 0.29 -14.74
N ILE A 184 -17.85 0.60 -15.97
CA ILE A 184 -18.77 1.11 -17.01
C ILE A 184 -18.80 0.08 -18.13
N ASN A 185 -20.00 -0.44 -18.40
CA ASN A 185 -20.18 -1.56 -19.31
C ASN A 185 -20.54 -1.14 -20.75
N ASN A 186 -21.04 0.10 -20.90
CA ASN A 186 -21.53 0.58 -22.18
C ASN A 186 -21.48 2.11 -22.28
N PHE A 187 -21.78 2.60 -23.48
CA PHE A 187 -21.76 4.03 -23.79
C PHE A 187 -22.79 4.85 -23.02
N GLU A 188 -23.94 4.27 -22.71
CA GLU A 188 -25.00 4.95 -21.95
C GLU A 188 -24.57 5.20 -20.50
N GLU A 189 -23.99 4.19 -19.85
CA GLU A 189 -23.40 4.33 -18.51
C GLU A 189 -22.28 5.36 -18.49
N LEU A 190 -21.42 5.39 -19.53
CA LEU A 190 -20.37 6.39 -19.68
C LEU A 190 -20.96 7.81 -19.76
N ASN A 191 -21.99 8.00 -20.57
CA ASN A 191 -22.67 9.29 -20.71
C ASN A 191 -23.31 9.73 -19.38
N ASN A 192 -23.98 8.81 -18.68
CA ASN A 192 -24.60 9.08 -17.39
C ASN A 192 -23.56 9.45 -16.31
N TYR A 193 -22.39 8.79 -16.33
CA TYR A 193 -21.29 9.11 -15.43
C TYR A 193 -20.80 10.55 -15.61
N PHE A 194 -20.58 11.01 -16.85
CA PHE A 194 -20.14 12.37 -17.14
C PHE A 194 -21.21 13.44 -16.92
N ASN A 195 -22.48 13.08 -17.03
CA ASN A 195 -23.61 13.98 -16.78
C ASN A 195 -23.95 14.12 -15.29
N SER A 196 -23.53 13.18 -14.45
CA SER A 196 -23.72 13.31 -13.00
C SER A 196 -22.84 14.45 -12.46
N ASN A 197 -23.45 15.41 -11.73
CA ASN A 197 -22.83 16.64 -11.21
C ASN A 197 -21.58 16.45 -10.32
N PHE A 198 -21.16 15.20 -10.08
CA PHE A 198 -20.05 14.83 -9.20
C PHE A 198 -18.66 15.05 -9.82
N ILE A 199 -18.59 15.29 -11.14
CA ILE A 199 -17.31 15.24 -11.90
C ILE A 199 -16.84 16.61 -12.39
N ILE A 200 -17.66 17.62 -12.26
CA ILE A 200 -17.45 18.92 -12.88
C ILE A 200 -16.59 19.82 -11.99
N ASN A 201 -15.29 19.73 -12.13
CA ASN A 201 -14.36 20.85 -11.89
C ASN A 201 -12.97 20.47 -12.43
N ASN A 202 -12.78 20.42 -13.76
CA ASN A 202 -11.47 20.39 -14.44
C ASN A 202 -10.42 19.38 -13.89
N LYS A 203 -10.87 18.27 -13.33
CA LYS A 203 -9.99 17.22 -12.80
C LYS A 203 -9.87 16.12 -13.85
N SER A 204 -8.67 15.62 -14.02
CA SER A 204 -8.41 14.47 -14.90
C SER A 204 -9.13 13.23 -14.40
N ILE A 205 -9.65 12.46 -15.31
CA ILE A 205 -10.29 11.17 -15.10
C ILE A 205 -9.46 10.12 -15.81
N LEU A 206 -9.15 9.05 -15.14
CA LEU A 206 -8.50 7.90 -15.73
C LEU A 206 -9.55 6.91 -16.21
N ILE A 207 -9.34 6.39 -17.41
CA ILE A 207 -10.09 5.30 -18.01
C ILE A 207 -9.13 4.14 -18.23
N ASP A 208 -9.38 3.02 -17.56
CA ASP A 208 -8.59 1.81 -17.68
C ASP A 208 -9.43 0.68 -18.31
N GLU A 209 -8.79 -0.17 -19.11
CA GLU A 209 -9.34 -1.44 -19.56
C GLU A 209 -9.69 -2.30 -18.34
N PHE A 210 -10.94 -2.78 -18.27
CA PHE A 210 -11.34 -3.73 -17.24
C PHE A 210 -11.07 -5.16 -17.71
N LEU A 211 -10.16 -5.84 -17.03
CA LEU A 211 -9.79 -7.22 -17.37
C LEU A 211 -10.83 -8.22 -16.82
N VAL A 212 -11.94 -8.38 -17.52
CA VAL A 212 -13.04 -9.28 -17.11
C VAL A 212 -12.52 -10.70 -16.86
N GLY A 213 -12.91 -11.28 -15.71
CA GLY A 213 -12.53 -12.63 -15.31
C GLY A 213 -11.04 -12.79 -14.99
N ALA A 214 -10.31 -11.68 -14.85
CA ALA A 214 -8.93 -11.75 -14.35
C ALA A 214 -8.91 -12.17 -12.88
N LYS A 215 -7.83 -12.82 -12.45
CA LYS A 215 -7.51 -13.07 -11.05
C LYS A 215 -6.60 -11.96 -10.55
N GLU A 216 -6.96 -11.34 -9.45
CA GLU A 216 -6.12 -10.32 -8.83
C GLU A 216 -5.15 -10.95 -7.84
N ILE A 217 -3.94 -10.41 -7.81
CA ILE A 217 -2.84 -10.90 -6.98
C ILE A 217 -2.17 -9.72 -6.31
N ASP A 218 -2.02 -9.77 -5.00
CA ASP A 218 -1.15 -8.86 -4.25
C ASP A 218 0.19 -9.51 -3.96
N VAL A 219 1.27 -8.78 -4.19
CA VAL A 219 2.63 -9.23 -3.87
C VAL A 219 3.30 -8.26 -2.92
N ASP A 220 3.67 -8.74 -1.75
CA ASP A 220 4.46 -7.99 -0.79
C ASP A 220 5.92 -8.44 -0.81
N ALA A 221 6.83 -7.48 -0.83
CA ALA A 221 8.25 -7.75 -0.77
C ALA A 221 9.01 -6.69 0.05
N ILE A 222 10.21 -7.05 0.50
CA ILE A 222 11.17 -6.14 1.11
C ILE A 222 12.49 -6.19 0.33
N SER A 223 13.14 -5.03 0.18
CA SER A 223 14.39 -4.91 -0.58
C SER A 223 15.36 -3.96 0.13
N ASP A 224 16.65 -4.19 -0.06
CA ASP A 224 17.72 -3.29 0.41
C ASP A 224 18.40 -2.52 -0.73
N GLY A 225 17.74 -2.46 -1.90
CA GLY A 225 18.25 -1.86 -3.13
C GLY A 225 19.05 -2.83 -3.99
N LYS A 226 19.56 -3.93 -3.44
CA LYS A 226 20.33 -4.97 -4.13
C LYS A 226 19.58 -6.31 -4.12
N ASP A 227 19.29 -6.78 -2.93
CA ASP A 227 18.60 -8.04 -2.70
C ASP A 227 17.12 -7.78 -2.43
N ILE A 228 16.28 -8.73 -2.82
CA ILE A 228 14.83 -8.67 -2.61
C ILE A 228 14.33 -10.01 -2.05
N PHE A 229 13.47 -9.92 -1.05
CA PHE A 229 12.70 -11.03 -0.52
C PHE A 229 11.22 -10.81 -0.78
N ILE A 230 10.62 -11.63 -1.63
CA ILE A 230 9.17 -11.64 -1.88
C ILE A 230 8.54 -12.36 -0.70
N SER A 231 7.86 -11.65 0.17
CA SER A 231 7.34 -12.18 1.43
C SER A 231 6.01 -12.89 1.28
N GLY A 232 5.19 -12.52 0.30
CA GLY A 232 3.91 -13.15 0.02
C GLY A 232 3.46 -12.90 -1.40
N ILE A 233 2.83 -13.90 -2.01
CA ILE A 233 2.02 -13.81 -3.22
C ILE A 233 0.63 -14.24 -2.79
N LEU A 234 -0.32 -13.29 -2.77
CA LEU A 234 -1.66 -13.48 -2.27
C LEU A 234 -2.62 -13.52 -3.46
N GLU A 235 -3.38 -14.60 -3.58
CA GLU A 235 -4.40 -14.73 -4.61
C GLU A 235 -5.75 -14.30 -4.05
N HIS A 236 -6.42 -13.34 -4.70
CA HIS A 236 -7.76 -12.90 -4.34
C HIS A 236 -8.79 -13.99 -4.65
N ILE A 237 -9.79 -14.12 -3.79
CA ILE A 237 -10.88 -15.08 -3.94
C ILE A 237 -12.03 -14.44 -4.72
N GLU A 238 -12.30 -13.15 -4.49
CA GLU A 238 -13.30 -12.38 -5.22
C GLU A 238 -12.86 -12.12 -6.67
N GLU A 239 -13.85 -11.83 -7.49
CA GLU A 239 -13.61 -11.44 -8.88
C GLU A 239 -12.87 -10.11 -8.99
N ALA A 240 -12.16 -9.92 -10.10
CA ALA A 240 -11.50 -8.66 -10.41
C ALA A 240 -12.47 -7.47 -10.35
N GLY A 241 -11.98 -6.34 -9.83
CA GLY A 241 -12.74 -5.11 -9.67
C GLY A 241 -13.31 -4.89 -8.27
N VAL A 242 -13.19 -5.86 -7.37
CA VAL A 242 -13.40 -5.66 -5.93
C VAL A 242 -12.13 -5.03 -5.34
N HIS A 243 -12.29 -4.01 -4.49
CA HIS A 243 -11.15 -3.36 -3.84
C HIS A 243 -10.30 -4.38 -3.06
N SER A 244 -8.98 -4.32 -3.18
CA SER A 244 -8.07 -5.30 -2.55
C SER A 244 -8.21 -5.40 -1.01
N GLY A 245 -8.64 -4.31 -0.35
CA GLY A 245 -8.98 -4.32 1.07
C GLY A 245 -10.21 -5.14 1.42
N ASP A 246 -11.15 -5.25 0.50
CA ASP A 246 -12.43 -5.95 0.68
C ASP A 246 -12.37 -7.41 0.21
N SER A 247 -11.36 -7.76 -0.60
CA SER A 247 -11.18 -9.12 -1.08
C SER A 247 -10.59 -10.03 -0.02
N ALA A 248 -11.15 -11.24 0.09
CA ALA A 248 -10.47 -12.34 0.76
C ALA A 248 -9.24 -12.78 -0.05
N CYS A 249 -8.18 -13.17 0.60
CA CYS A 249 -6.94 -13.56 -0.08
C CYS A 249 -6.36 -14.84 0.51
N SER A 250 -5.86 -15.72 -0.34
CA SER A 250 -5.16 -16.93 0.07
C SER A 250 -3.64 -16.80 -0.02
N LEU A 251 -2.94 -17.33 0.94
CA LEU A 251 -1.50 -17.49 0.98
C LEU A 251 -1.17 -18.93 1.40
N PRO A 252 -0.50 -19.75 0.56
CA PRO A 252 -0.04 -19.48 -0.81
C PRO A 252 -1.20 -19.40 -1.82
N PRO A 253 -0.93 -18.93 -3.06
CA PRO A 253 -1.89 -18.99 -4.17
C PRO A 253 -2.38 -20.42 -4.43
N GLN A 254 -3.67 -20.57 -4.75
CA GLN A 254 -4.30 -21.89 -4.91
C GLN A 254 -4.48 -22.30 -6.36
N THR A 255 -4.73 -21.35 -7.25
CA THR A 255 -5.11 -21.65 -8.63
C THR A 255 -4.05 -21.25 -9.65
N LEU A 256 -2.96 -20.59 -9.21
CA LEU A 256 -1.90 -20.15 -10.10
C LEU A 256 -0.95 -21.29 -10.48
N SER A 257 -0.62 -21.41 -11.75
CA SER A 257 0.42 -22.31 -12.21
C SER A 257 1.82 -21.86 -11.75
N ALA A 258 2.76 -22.80 -11.63
CA ALA A 258 4.15 -22.51 -11.29
C ALA A 258 4.77 -21.50 -12.28
N LYS A 259 4.43 -21.58 -13.57
CA LYS A 259 4.88 -20.64 -14.61
C LYS A 259 4.45 -19.20 -14.31
N ILE A 260 3.19 -18.98 -13.91
CA ILE A 260 2.66 -17.67 -13.57
C ILE A 260 3.33 -17.14 -12.29
N ILE A 261 3.49 -17.98 -11.28
CA ILE A 261 4.17 -17.61 -10.03
C ILE A 261 5.62 -17.18 -10.31
N ASP A 262 6.33 -17.90 -11.17
CA ASP A 262 7.71 -17.53 -11.51
C ASP A 262 7.79 -16.26 -12.34
N GLU A 263 6.82 -16.01 -13.22
CA GLU A 263 6.73 -14.75 -13.96
C GLU A 263 6.43 -13.56 -13.02
N ILE A 264 5.50 -13.70 -12.08
CA ILE A 264 5.25 -12.70 -11.03
C ILE A 264 6.53 -12.39 -10.25
N LYS A 265 7.25 -13.42 -9.81
CA LYS A 265 8.53 -13.23 -9.10
C LYS A 265 9.57 -12.52 -9.96
N ARG A 266 9.67 -12.86 -11.24
CA ARG A 266 10.59 -12.23 -12.20
C ARG A 266 10.28 -10.75 -12.35
N ILE A 267 9.00 -10.40 -12.59
CA ILE A 267 8.54 -9.02 -12.76
C ILE A 267 8.77 -8.23 -11.46
N THR A 268 8.38 -8.77 -10.31
CA THR A 268 8.59 -8.12 -9.00
C THR A 268 10.05 -7.77 -8.77
N LYS A 269 10.97 -8.71 -9.05
CA LYS A 269 12.41 -8.47 -8.93
C LYS A 269 12.92 -7.41 -9.90
N LEU A 270 12.43 -7.43 -11.14
CA LEU A 270 12.82 -6.48 -12.17
C LEU A 270 12.39 -5.06 -11.79
N ILE A 271 11.12 -4.86 -11.42
CA ILE A 271 10.58 -3.56 -11.00
C ILE A 271 11.35 -3.04 -9.77
N SER A 272 11.51 -3.89 -8.74
CA SER A 272 12.21 -3.49 -7.51
C SER A 272 13.63 -3.01 -7.75
N ARG A 273 14.38 -3.70 -8.62
CA ARG A 273 15.75 -3.30 -8.99
C ARG A 273 15.78 -2.01 -9.81
N THR A 274 14.90 -1.89 -10.80
CA THR A 274 14.84 -0.72 -11.67
C THR A 274 14.50 0.55 -10.90
N LEU A 275 13.59 0.46 -9.95
CA LEU A 275 13.19 1.56 -9.06
C LEU A 275 14.15 1.74 -7.88
N ASN A 276 15.17 0.90 -7.73
CA ASN A 276 16.08 0.90 -6.59
C ASN A 276 15.35 0.95 -5.24
N ILE A 277 14.39 0.05 -5.07
CA ILE A 277 13.54 -0.01 -3.86
C ILE A 277 14.36 -0.35 -2.63
N VAL A 278 14.19 0.44 -1.58
CA VAL A 278 14.73 0.18 -0.24
C VAL A 278 13.61 0.24 0.78
N GLY A 279 13.39 -0.84 1.51
CA GLY A 279 12.23 -1.03 2.39
C GLY A 279 11.15 -1.88 1.74
N PHE A 280 9.89 -1.51 1.93
CA PHE A 280 8.74 -2.22 1.37
C PHE A 280 8.44 -1.88 -0.08
N ILE A 281 7.91 -2.87 -0.78
CA ILE A 281 7.19 -2.70 -2.05
C ILE A 281 5.98 -3.63 -2.06
N ASN A 282 4.85 -3.11 -2.48
CA ASN A 282 3.65 -3.86 -2.82
C ASN A 282 3.36 -3.69 -4.31
N ILE A 283 3.04 -4.79 -4.99
CA ILE A 283 2.66 -4.77 -6.40
C ILE A 283 1.34 -5.52 -6.56
N GLN A 284 0.39 -4.86 -7.21
CA GLN A 284 -0.87 -5.48 -7.59
C GLN A 284 -0.79 -5.95 -9.04
N TYR A 285 -1.20 -7.19 -9.25
CA TYR A 285 -1.23 -7.84 -10.56
C TYR A 285 -2.63 -8.31 -10.90
N ALA A 286 -2.90 -8.42 -12.20
CA ALA A 286 -4.02 -9.17 -12.73
C ALA A 286 -3.51 -10.28 -13.65
N ILE A 287 -4.12 -11.44 -13.56
CA ILE A 287 -3.81 -12.60 -14.41
C ILE A 287 -5.00 -12.86 -15.32
N LYS A 288 -4.79 -12.73 -16.63
CA LYS A 288 -5.80 -13.03 -17.64
C LYS A 288 -5.16 -13.77 -18.80
N ASP A 289 -5.77 -14.87 -19.25
CA ASP A 289 -5.31 -15.68 -20.38
C ASP A 289 -3.82 -16.04 -20.26
N ASP A 290 -3.42 -16.52 -19.10
CA ASP A 290 -2.02 -16.87 -18.74
C ASP A 290 -1.00 -15.73 -18.92
N LYS A 291 -1.46 -14.48 -18.95
CA LYS A 291 -0.62 -13.27 -18.99
C LYS A 291 -0.68 -12.52 -17.67
N VAL A 292 0.46 -11.99 -17.27
CA VAL A 292 0.62 -11.21 -16.03
C VAL A 292 0.62 -9.73 -16.37
N TYR A 293 -0.34 -8.99 -15.84
CA TYR A 293 -0.48 -7.54 -15.97
C TYR A 293 -0.15 -6.85 -14.65
N VAL A 294 0.64 -5.79 -14.67
CA VAL A 294 0.87 -4.93 -13.52
C VAL A 294 -0.22 -3.88 -13.47
N ILE A 295 -0.94 -3.82 -12.36
CA ILE A 295 -1.99 -2.83 -12.12
C ILE A 295 -1.41 -1.61 -11.41
N GLU A 296 -0.69 -1.83 -10.30
CA GLU A 296 -0.18 -0.77 -9.45
C GLU A 296 1.09 -1.19 -8.72
N VAL A 297 2.00 -0.24 -8.50
CA VAL A 297 3.21 -0.43 -7.70
C VAL A 297 3.25 0.61 -6.59
N ASN A 298 3.30 0.14 -5.37
CA ASN A 298 3.34 0.94 -4.17
C ASN A 298 4.70 0.79 -3.48
N PRO A 299 5.61 1.78 -3.52
CA PRO A 299 6.93 1.70 -2.88
C PRO A 299 6.83 1.98 -1.37
N ARG A 300 5.98 1.24 -0.68
CA ARG A 300 5.63 1.36 0.74
C ARG A 300 5.06 0.07 1.30
N ALA A 301 4.86 0.01 2.61
CA ALA A 301 4.09 -1.06 3.24
C ALA A 301 2.67 -1.12 2.66
N SER A 302 2.14 -2.31 2.57
CA SER A 302 0.76 -2.59 2.21
C SER A 302 -0.08 -2.92 3.44
N ARG A 303 -1.38 -3.02 3.25
CA ARG A 303 -2.32 -3.47 4.28
C ARG A 303 -2.13 -4.94 4.61
N THR A 304 -1.67 -5.74 3.67
CA THR A 304 -1.45 -7.17 3.83
C THR A 304 -0.15 -7.53 4.58
N VAL A 305 0.74 -6.57 4.86
CA VAL A 305 2.00 -6.83 5.60
C VAL A 305 1.79 -7.51 6.95
N PRO A 306 0.84 -7.08 7.83
CA PRO A 306 0.60 -7.77 9.10
C PRO A 306 0.14 -9.20 8.90
N PHE A 307 -0.75 -9.45 7.95
CA PHE A 307 -1.23 -10.78 7.58
C PHE A 307 -0.07 -11.67 7.11
N VAL A 308 0.71 -11.22 6.13
CA VAL A 308 1.85 -11.97 5.58
C VAL A 308 2.90 -12.25 6.65
N SER A 309 3.19 -11.26 7.51
CA SER A 309 4.14 -11.42 8.62
C SER A 309 3.73 -12.53 9.58
N LYS A 310 2.43 -12.55 9.96
CA LYS A 310 1.88 -13.56 10.88
C LYS A 310 1.81 -14.93 10.21
N ALA A 311 1.33 -15.00 8.99
CA ALA A 311 1.20 -16.26 8.24
C ALA A 311 2.56 -16.96 8.05
N ASN A 312 3.61 -16.20 7.74
CA ASN A 312 4.96 -16.74 7.51
C ASN A 312 5.82 -16.84 8.79
N GLY A 313 5.40 -16.20 9.89
CA GLY A 313 6.19 -16.07 11.11
C GLY A 313 7.48 -15.26 10.92
N ILE A 314 7.50 -14.32 9.97
CA ILE A 314 8.63 -13.44 9.65
C ILE A 314 8.27 -12.00 10.05
N PRO A 315 9.02 -11.35 10.95
CA PRO A 315 8.70 -9.99 11.40
C PRO A 315 9.09 -8.94 10.35
N LEU A 316 8.34 -8.88 9.24
CA LEU A 316 8.67 -8.08 8.05
C LEU A 316 8.86 -6.59 8.37
N ALA A 317 7.98 -6.01 9.20
CA ALA A 317 8.07 -4.60 9.57
C ALA A 317 9.35 -4.28 10.34
N LYS A 318 9.79 -5.13 11.26
CA LYS A 318 11.07 -4.97 11.97
C LYS A 318 12.26 -5.08 11.02
N ILE A 319 12.24 -6.07 10.11
CA ILE A 319 13.33 -6.27 9.14
C ILE A 319 13.41 -5.09 8.18
N ALA A 320 12.27 -4.65 7.63
CA ALA A 320 12.22 -3.50 6.74
C ALA A 320 12.75 -2.23 7.43
N SER A 321 12.36 -1.97 8.68
CA SER A 321 12.85 -0.82 9.45
C SER A 321 14.37 -0.81 9.63
N ARG A 322 14.97 -1.97 9.85
CA ARG A 322 16.42 -2.11 9.91
C ARG A 322 17.08 -1.91 8.55
N ILE A 323 16.44 -2.35 7.46
CA ILE A 323 16.90 -2.08 6.10
C ILE A 323 16.88 -0.57 5.83
N LEU A 324 15.84 0.14 6.24
CA LEU A 324 15.74 1.59 6.12
C LEU A 324 16.88 2.33 6.84
N THR A 325 17.43 1.74 7.90
CA THR A 325 18.61 2.27 8.61
C THR A 325 19.96 1.76 8.07
N GLY A 326 19.95 1.03 6.96
CA GLY A 326 21.16 0.59 6.25
C GLY A 326 21.62 -0.85 6.54
N VAL A 327 20.83 -1.63 7.29
CA VAL A 327 21.13 -3.06 7.50
C VAL A 327 20.83 -3.83 6.22
N LYS A 328 21.76 -4.69 5.78
CA LYS A 328 21.59 -5.47 4.55
C LYS A 328 20.62 -6.64 4.75
N LEU A 329 19.80 -6.89 3.73
CA LEU A 329 18.81 -7.98 3.72
C LEU A 329 19.48 -9.36 3.88
N SER A 330 20.67 -9.54 3.32
CA SER A 330 21.46 -10.77 3.40
C SER A 330 21.79 -11.23 4.83
N LYS A 331 21.76 -10.33 5.83
CA LYS A 331 21.98 -10.69 7.24
C LYS A 331 20.90 -11.60 7.81
N TYR A 332 19.71 -11.63 7.21
CA TYR A 332 18.56 -12.35 7.77
C TYR A 332 18.41 -13.78 7.23
N ASN A 333 19.15 -14.15 6.15
CA ASN A 333 19.04 -15.46 5.51
C ASN A 333 17.58 -15.93 5.36
N LEU A 334 16.71 -15.04 4.88
CA LEU A 334 15.28 -15.28 4.77
C LEU A 334 15.00 -16.39 3.77
N LYS A 335 14.22 -17.37 4.21
CA LYS A 335 13.75 -18.47 3.38
C LYS A 335 12.25 -18.63 3.63
N TYR A 336 11.52 -18.97 2.58
CA TYR A 336 10.16 -19.45 2.76
C TYR A 336 10.19 -20.71 3.64
N LYS A 337 9.51 -20.67 4.76
CA LYS A 337 9.16 -21.91 5.42
C LYS A 337 8.11 -22.56 4.53
N THR A 338 8.40 -23.73 4.01
CA THR A 338 7.41 -24.60 3.35
C THR A 338 6.44 -25.11 4.43
N ASN A 339 5.65 -24.22 4.99
CA ASN A 339 4.58 -24.60 5.90
C ASN A 339 3.52 -25.25 5.03
N LYS A 340 3.16 -26.50 5.33
CA LYS A 340 2.00 -27.20 4.76
C LYS A 340 0.69 -26.57 5.24
N ARG A 341 0.64 -25.25 5.36
CA ARG A 341 -0.49 -24.52 5.94
C ARG A 341 -0.95 -23.42 5.02
N TYR A 342 -2.24 -23.20 5.05
CA TYR A 342 -2.91 -22.14 4.32
C TYR A 342 -3.31 -21.03 5.28
N ALA A 343 -3.09 -19.79 4.87
CA ALA A 343 -3.61 -18.63 5.54
C ALA A 343 -4.62 -17.93 4.60
N VAL A 344 -5.78 -17.61 5.12
CA VAL A 344 -6.81 -16.86 4.40
C VAL A 344 -7.07 -15.57 5.16
N LYS A 345 -6.88 -14.44 4.48
CA LYS A 345 -7.31 -13.13 4.94
C LYS A 345 -8.78 -12.96 4.58
N GLU A 346 -9.59 -12.49 5.51
CA GLU A 346 -11.00 -12.15 5.29
C GLU A 346 -11.26 -10.72 5.74
N ALA A 347 -12.03 -9.97 4.96
CA ALA A 347 -12.39 -8.60 5.30
C ALA A 347 -13.51 -8.57 6.34
N VAL A 348 -13.47 -7.58 7.24
CA VAL A 348 -14.55 -7.31 8.20
C VAL A 348 -15.35 -6.11 7.73
N PHE A 349 -16.66 -6.28 7.56
CA PHE A 349 -17.57 -5.27 7.07
C PHE A 349 -18.45 -4.70 8.18
N PRO A 350 -18.61 -3.38 8.29
CA PRO A 350 -19.44 -2.74 9.30
C PRO A 350 -20.92 -2.62 8.88
N PHE A 351 -21.41 -3.50 8.01
CA PHE A 351 -22.78 -3.39 7.44
C PHE A 351 -23.87 -3.35 8.52
N ASN A 352 -23.66 -4.04 9.64
CA ASN A 352 -24.61 -4.00 10.77
C ASN A 352 -24.74 -2.59 11.38
N LYS A 353 -23.74 -1.73 11.22
CA LYS A 353 -23.74 -0.35 11.72
C LYS A 353 -24.25 0.66 10.68
N PHE A 354 -24.27 0.26 9.42
CA PHE A 354 -24.65 1.09 8.28
C PHE A 354 -25.66 0.35 7.40
N PRO A 355 -26.92 0.21 7.85
CA PRO A 355 -27.94 -0.61 7.18
C PRO A 355 -28.31 -0.11 5.78
N ASP A 356 -28.09 1.18 5.49
CA ASP A 356 -28.37 1.77 4.16
C ASP A 356 -27.19 1.62 3.18
N SER A 357 -26.11 0.93 3.57
CA SER A 357 -24.97 0.70 2.69
C SER A 357 -25.28 -0.37 1.65
N ASP A 358 -24.87 -0.13 0.41
CA ASP A 358 -24.89 -1.16 -0.63
C ASP A 358 -23.95 -2.32 -0.22
N LEU A 359 -24.47 -3.54 -0.21
CA LEU A 359 -23.74 -4.75 0.16
C LEU A 359 -22.89 -5.30 -0.99
N ILE A 360 -23.12 -4.86 -2.22
CA ILE A 360 -22.38 -5.33 -3.39
C ILE A 360 -20.96 -4.75 -3.33
N LEU A 361 -19.98 -5.64 -3.30
CA LEU A 361 -18.57 -5.26 -3.33
C LEU A 361 -18.19 -4.73 -4.72
N GLY A 362 -17.25 -3.79 -4.73
CA GLY A 362 -16.80 -3.14 -5.95
C GLY A 362 -15.46 -2.42 -5.74
N PRO A 363 -15.10 -1.49 -6.62
CA PRO A 363 -13.80 -0.82 -6.54
C PRO A 363 -13.68 0.16 -5.36
N GLU A 364 -14.79 0.56 -4.73
CA GLU A 364 -14.77 1.40 -3.51
C GLU A 364 -14.70 0.54 -2.26
N MET A 365 -13.73 0.81 -1.39
CA MET A 365 -13.50 0.06 -0.17
C MET A 365 -14.60 0.29 0.87
N LYS A 366 -15.11 -0.80 1.46
CA LYS A 366 -16.16 -0.83 2.48
C LYS A 366 -15.72 -1.46 3.80
N SER A 367 -14.66 -2.28 3.79
CA SER A 367 -14.15 -2.96 4.98
C SER A 367 -13.52 -1.99 5.98
N THR A 368 -13.55 -2.37 7.26
CA THR A 368 -12.98 -1.61 8.38
C THR A 368 -11.84 -2.34 9.08
N GLY A 369 -11.57 -3.58 8.71
CA GLY A 369 -10.52 -4.41 9.27
C GLY A 369 -10.41 -5.74 8.55
N GLU A 370 -9.54 -6.60 9.05
CA GLU A 370 -9.31 -7.94 8.49
C GLU A 370 -9.04 -8.96 9.60
N VAL A 371 -9.36 -10.22 9.31
CA VAL A 371 -9.05 -11.37 10.16
C VAL A 371 -8.30 -12.42 9.36
N MET A 372 -7.75 -13.43 10.04
CA MET A 372 -7.00 -14.51 9.43
C MET A 372 -7.53 -15.88 9.87
N GLY A 373 -7.92 -16.71 8.91
CA GLY A 373 -8.06 -18.15 9.08
C GLY A 373 -6.73 -18.85 8.77
N PHE A 374 -6.35 -19.87 9.55
CA PHE A 374 -5.09 -20.57 9.40
C PHE A 374 -5.26 -22.07 9.67
N ASP A 375 -4.94 -22.93 8.69
CA ASP A 375 -5.08 -24.37 8.80
C ASP A 375 -4.15 -25.15 7.85
N GLU A 376 -4.07 -26.46 8.02
CA GLU A 376 -3.42 -27.39 7.09
C GLU A 376 -4.34 -27.78 5.91
N ASP A 377 -5.65 -27.58 6.07
CA ASP A 377 -6.66 -27.71 5.02
C ASP A 377 -7.14 -26.33 4.57
N PHE A 378 -7.18 -26.11 3.25
CA PHE A 378 -7.57 -24.79 2.70
C PHE A 378 -9.03 -24.45 2.98
N GLY A 379 -9.95 -25.43 2.87
CA GLY A 379 -11.37 -25.21 3.17
C GLY A 379 -11.59 -24.85 4.64
N MET A 380 -10.85 -25.49 5.54
CA MET A 380 -10.87 -25.13 6.97
C MET A 380 -10.29 -23.76 7.26
N ALA A 381 -9.24 -23.34 6.51
CA ALA A 381 -8.69 -21.98 6.63
C ALA A 381 -9.73 -20.94 6.22
N ILE A 382 -10.47 -21.15 5.12
CA ILE A 382 -11.60 -20.30 4.70
C ILE A 382 -12.69 -20.28 5.77
N ALA A 383 -13.15 -21.45 6.23
CA ALA A 383 -14.21 -21.51 7.25
C ALA A 383 -13.83 -20.75 8.53
N LYS A 384 -12.57 -20.87 8.96
CA LYS A 384 -12.06 -20.13 10.13
C LYS A 384 -12.02 -18.62 9.89
N SER A 385 -11.63 -18.16 8.68
CA SER A 385 -11.61 -16.73 8.37
C SER A 385 -13.03 -16.15 8.35
N GLN A 386 -14.00 -16.83 7.74
CA GLN A 386 -15.39 -16.40 7.70
C GLN A 386 -16.03 -16.35 9.08
N ILE A 387 -15.82 -17.37 9.92
CA ILE A 387 -16.29 -17.36 11.31
C ILE A 387 -15.67 -16.19 12.09
N ALA A 388 -14.38 -15.93 11.93
CA ALA A 388 -13.69 -14.85 12.61
C ALA A 388 -14.14 -13.46 12.13
N ALA A 389 -14.51 -13.32 10.87
CA ALA A 389 -15.07 -12.08 10.32
C ALA A 389 -16.50 -11.82 10.82
N SER A 390 -17.19 -12.84 11.32
CA SER A 390 -18.63 -12.77 11.71
C SER A 390 -19.51 -12.30 10.57
N ASN A 391 -19.15 -12.67 9.35
CA ASN A 391 -19.87 -12.33 8.12
C ASN A 391 -20.96 -13.38 7.81
#